data_00e31625f153c2d11459b2e578c42697
#
_entry.id   00e31625f153c2d11459b2e578c42697
#
_cell.length_a   1.000
_cell.length_b   1.000
_cell.length_c   1.000
_cell.angle_alpha   90.00
_cell.angle_beta   90.00
_cell.angle_gamma   90.00
#
_symmetry.space_group_name_H-M   'P 1'
#
loop_
_entity.id
_entity.type
_entity.pdbx_description
1 polymer ?
#
loop_
_entity_poly.entity_id
_entity_poly.type
_entity_poly.pdbx_seq_one_letter_code
_entity_poly.pdbx_strand_id
1 'polypeptide(L)'
;PQGGVLAADGLCVSAAMVKTLRGAFEEKGICLRDEDFLTPLWTEGRPPVPATPAWMLTKDQAGLSVREKLAAVREKLAAQKAGAMLVTRLDSVAWLLNLRASDIAYNPFALAYCLVEENTARLFINAARVPEDVQAALKAQGVELCGYEQARSALAAMEGPATVLYEPAGTSWAMLRALEENPAVTLQEGEEPVQALKGVKNETEIARMKQAHRKDGAAMVRFEIELRRRLAAGESWTEMEASDYLLGLRRAQEENLGASFETIAAYGPNAAMMHYAPTPQACAAIEPHGFLLVDSGGQYRDGTTDITRTYALGALTEEEREDYTLVLKCHIAAARA
;
A
#
# COMPACT_ATOMS: atom_id res chain seq x y z
N PRO A 1 -4.79 -34.67 -12.52
CA PRO A 1 -6.02 -35.43 -12.41
C PRO A 1 -7.02 -34.93 -13.43
N GLN A 2 -7.82 -35.84 -14.01
CA GLN A 2 -8.98 -35.46 -14.83
C GLN A 2 -10.19 -35.43 -13.89
N GLY A 3 -10.91 -34.32 -13.88
CA GLY A 3 -12.01 -34.06 -12.96
C GLY A 3 -11.58 -33.71 -11.53
N GLY A 4 -12.47 -33.14 -10.77
CA GLY A 4 -12.24 -32.77 -9.37
C GLY A 4 -12.71 -31.35 -9.02
N VAL A 5 -12.47 -30.98 -7.77
CA VAL A 5 -12.78 -29.64 -7.25
C VAL A 5 -11.48 -29.04 -6.69
N LEU A 6 -11.14 -27.83 -7.12
CA LEU A 6 -10.16 -26.98 -6.47
C LEU A 6 -10.93 -25.90 -5.72
N ALA A 7 -10.75 -25.83 -4.42
CA ALA A 7 -11.41 -24.82 -3.61
C ALA A 7 -10.38 -23.81 -3.05
N ALA A 8 -10.80 -22.57 -2.95
CA ALA A 8 -10.02 -21.49 -2.36
C ALA A 8 -10.97 -20.49 -1.71
N ASP A 9 -10.50 -19.79 -0.67
CA ASP A 9 -11.22 -18.67 -0.09
C ASP A 9 -11.29 -17.53 -1.11
N GLY A 10 -12.50 -17.24 -1.57
CA GLY A 10 -12.75 -16.21 -2.58
C GLY A 10 -12.41 -14.79 -2.14
N LEU A 11 -12.24 -14.52 -0.84
CA LEU A 11 -11.72 -13.24 -0.35
C LEU A 11 -10.21 -13.11 -0.55
N CYS A 12 -9.48 -14.22 -0.62
CA CYS A 12 -8.01 -14.28 -0.70
C CYS A 12 -7.48 -14.41 -2.14
N VAL A 13 -8.34 -14.68 -3.12
CA VAL A 13 -7.94 -14.83 -4.53
C VAL A 13 -8.59 -13.76 -5.40
N SER A 14 -7.83 -13.20 -6.35
CA SER A 14 -8.36 -12.18 -7.25
C SER A 14 -9.21 -12.77 -8.37
N ALA A 15 -10.13 -11.97 -8.90
CA ALA A 15 -10.93 -12.31 -10.05
C ALA A 15 -10.06 -12.67 -11.28
N ALA A 16 -8.95 -11.95 -11.49
CA ALA A 16 -7.99 -12.24 -12.56
C ALA A 16 -7.36 -13.63 -12.41
N MET A 17 -6.93 -14.00 -11.21
CA MET A 17 -6.37 -15.33 -10.94
C MET A 17 -7.39 -16.42 -11.20
N VAL A 18 -8.64 -16.25 -10.73
CA VAL A 18 -9.72 -17.21 -10.96
C VAL A 18 -10.04 -17.36 -12.44
N LYS A 19 -10.05 -16.27 -13.20
CA LYS A 19 -10.24 -16.30 -14.65
C LYS A 19 -9.15 -17.14 -15.34
N THR A 20 -7.89 -16.94 -14.96
CA THR A 20 -6.77 -17.72 -15.47
C THR A 20 -6.87 -19.20 -15.12
N LEU A 21 -7.22 -19.51 -13.86
CA LEU A 21 -7.37 -20.88 -13.40
C LEU A 21 -8.55 -21.59 -14.07
N ARG A 22 -9.69 -20.92 -14.25
CA ARG A 22 -10.85 -21.47 -14.97
C ARG A 22 -10.44 -21.90 -16.39
N GLY A 23 -9.77 -21.01 -17.15
CA GLY A 23 -9.31 -21.34 -18.50
C GLY A 23 -8.36 -22.54 -18.54
N ALA A 24 -7.45 -22.64 -17.54
CA ALA A 24 -6.50 -23.77 -17.48
C ALA A 24 -7.12 -25.09 -17.04
N PHE A 25 -8.25 -25.07 -16.33
CA PHE A 25 -8.86 -26.25 -15.72
C PHE A 25 -10.11 -26.76 -16.43
N GLU A 26 -10.73 -25.92 -17.28
CA GLU A 26 -11.94 -26.26 -18.02
C GLU A 26 -11.79 -27.53 -18.85
N GLU A 27 -10.71 -27.65 -19.61
CA GLU A 27 -10.36 -28.83 -20.41
C GLU A 27 -10.09 -30.09 -19.57
N LYS A 28 -9.76 -29.91 -18.29
CA LYS A 28 -9.48 -31.01 -17.34
C LYS A 28 -10.70 -31.41 -16.52
N GLY A 29 -11.84 -30.73 -16.69
CA GLY A 29 -13.07 -30.98 -15.92
C GLY A 29 -12.91 -30.65 -14.44
N ILE A 30 -12.00 -29.73 -14.07
CA ILE A 30 -11.79 -29.28 -12.68
C ILE A 30 -12.66 -28.07 -12.42
N CYS A 31 -13.52 -28.16 -11.39
CA CYS A 31 -14.37 -27.05 -10.94
C CYS A 31 -13.67 -26.22 -9.85
N LEU A 32 -13.80 -24.89 -9.95
CA LEU A 32 -13.37 -23.99 -8.88
C LEU A 32 -14.52 -23.72 -7.91
N ARG A 33 -14.24 -23.78 -6.62
CA ARG A 33 -15.23 -23.53 -5.55
C ARG A 33 -14.69 -22.50 -4.56
N ASP A 34 -15.50 -21.48 -4.25
CA ASP A 34 -15.26 -20.51 -3.20
C ASP A 34 -15.63 -21.15 -1.86
N GLU A 35 -14.62 -21.40 -1.03
CA GLU A 35 -14.80 -22.04 0.28
C GLU A 35 -13.70 -21.59 1.24
N ASP A 36 -14.11 -21.08 2.40
CA ASP A 36 -13.20 -20.72 3.49
C ASP A 36 -12.91 -21.94 4.37
N PHE A 37 -11.69 -22.46 4.25
CA PHE A 37 -11.20 -23.56 5.08
C PHE A 37 -10.47 -23.11 6.33
N LEU A 38 -10.02 -21.85 6.40
CA LEU A 38 -9.18 -21.37 7.49
C LEU A 38 -10.01 -20.96 8.71
N THR A 39 -11.10 -20.25 8.50
CA THR A 39 -11.94 -19.78 9.61
C THR A 39 -12.48 -20.90 10.50
N PRO A 40 -12.96 -22.06 9.97
CA PRO A 40 -13.39 -23.16 10.81
C PRO A 40 -12.27 -23.88 11.56
N LEU A 41 -11.03 -23.84 11.03
CA LEU A 41 -9.88 -24.56 11.58
C LEU A 41 -9.05 -23.70 12.55
N TRP A 42 -8.94 -22.41 12.28
CA TRP A 42 -8.14 -21.49 13.10
C TRP A 42 -9.02 -20.75 14.11
N THR A 43 -9.47 -21.47 15.13
CA THR A 43 -10.37 -20.95 16.17
C THR A 43 -9.66 -20.39 17.37
N GLU A 44 -8.41 -20.84 17.65
CA GLU A 44 -7.62 -20.40 18.80
C GLU A 44 -6.43 -19.54 18.36
N GLY A 45 -6.17 -18.46 19.09
CA GLY A 45 -5.02 -17.57 18.85
C GLY A 45 -5.08 -16.80 17.52
N ARG A 46 -6.20 -16.80 16.81
CA ARG A 46 -6.36 -16.01 15.59
C ARG A 46 -6.41 -14.52 15.95
N PRO A 47 -5.51 -13.68 15.39
CA PRO A 47 -5.56 -12.27 15.65
C PRO A 47 -6.85 -11.65 15.10
N PRO A 48 -7.47 -10.70 15.81
CA PRO A 48 -8.64 -10.00 15.30
C PRO A 48 -8.27 -9.17 14.07
N VAL A 49 -9.26 -8.88 13.23
CA VAL A 49 -9.09 -7.91 12.13
C VAL A 49 -8.69 -6.57 12.73
N PRO A 50 -7.61 -5.94 12.25
CA PRO A 50 -7.16 -4.64 12.76
C PRO A 50 -8.27 -3.60 12.72
N ALA A 51 -8.35 -2.78 13.77
CA ALA A 51 -9.36 -1.73 13.92
C ALA A 51 -8.77 -0.48 14.55
N THR A 52 -7.66 0.02 14.01
CA THR A 52 -7.03 1.26 14.47
C THR A 52 -7.93 2.46 14.15
N PRO A 53 -7.96 3.51 15.00
CA PRO A 53 -8.78 4.69 14.75
C PRO A 53 -8.50 5.29 13.38
N ALA A 54 -9.56 5.53 12.61
CA ALA A 54 -9.47 6.21 11.32
C ALA A 54 -9.37 7.73 11.49
N TRP A 55 -8.69 8.41 10.58
CA TRP A 55 -8.57 9.86 10.53
C TRP A 55 -8.56 10.35 9.08
N MET A 56 -8.78 11.63 8.84
CA MET A 56 -8.84 12.19 7.49
C MET A 56 -7.79 13.27 7.26
N LEU A 57 -7.32 13.37 6.02
CA LEU A 57 -6.66 14.57 5.52
C LEU A 57 -7.72 15.65 5.22
N THR A 58 -7.42 16.88 5.56
CA THR A 58 -8.23 18.05 5.16
C THR A 58 -8.05 18.33 3.66
N LYS A 59 -8.94 19.17 3.10
CA LYS A 59 -8.77 19.64 1.71
C LYS A 59 -7.43 20.35 1.53
N ASP A 60 -6.99 21.16 2.49
CA ASP A 60 -5.70 21.88 2.43
C ASP A 60 -4.49 20.93 2.47
N GLN A 61 -4.69 19.74 3.04
CA GLN A 61 -3.65 18.69 3.05
C GLN A 61 -3.66 17.82 1.81
N ALA A 62 -4.83 17.57 1.21
CA ALA A 62 -4.99 16.67 0.05
C ALA A 62 -5.12 17.41 -1.29
N GLY A 63 -5.31 18.74 -1.27
CA GLY A 63 -5.56 19.57 -2.45
C GLY A 63 -6.98 19.46 -2.99
N LEU A 64 -7.65 18.32 -2.83
CA LEU A 64 -9.01 18.06 -3.25
C LEU A 64 -9.83 17.47 -2.08
N SER A 65 -11.08 17.91 -1.98
CA SER A 65 -12.06 17.30 -1.08
C SER A 65 -12.49 15.93 -1.58
N VAL A 66 -13.12 15.12 -0.73
CA VAL A 66 -13.71 13.83 -1.12
C VAL A 66 -14.76 14.02 -2.20
N ARG A 67 -15.60 15.05 -2.09
CA ARG A 67 -16.65 15.38 -3.06
C ARG A 67 -16.05 15.66 -4.45
N GLU A 68 -14.96 16.43 -4.53
CA GLU A 68 -14.28 16.74 -5.79
C GLU A 68 -13.66 15.49 -6.41
N LYS A 69 -13.06 14.62 -5.61
CA LYS A 69 -12.49 13.34 -6.07
C LYS A 69 -13.59 12.38 -6.56
N LEU A 70 -14.70 12.26 -5.83
CA LEU A 70 -15.85 11.46 -6.27
C LEU A 70 -16.45 11.99 -7.57
N ALA A 71 -16.54 13.31 -7.74
CA ALA A 71 -17.04 13.91 -8.98
C ALA A 71 -16.13 13.56 -10.17
N ALA A 72 -14.80 13.66 -10.00
CA ALA A 72 -13.84 13.28 -11.04
C ALA A 72 -13.92 11.79 -11.41
N VAL A 73 -14.11 10.90 -10.43
CA VAL A 73 -14.30 9.47 -10.69
C VAL A 73 -15.60 9.23 -11.46
N ARG A 74 -16.71 9.86 -11.06
CA ARG A 74 -18.01 9.73 -11.74
C ARG A 74 -17.96 10.20 -13.19
N GLU A 75 -17.23 11.27 -13.47
CA GLU A 75 -16.99 11.73 -14.85
C GLU A 75 -16.29 10.64 -15.69
N LYS A 76 -15.26 9.98 -15.12
CA LYS A 76 -14.57 8.88 -15.79
C LYS A 76 -15.47 7.66 -15.98
N LEU A 77 -16.32 7.33 -15.00
CA LEU A 77 -17.30 6.25 -15.12
C LEU A 77 -18.33 6.53 -16.21
N ALA A 78 -18.86 7.74 -16.26
CA ALA A 78 -19.82 8.16 -17.31
C ALA A 78 -19.20 8.04 -18.71
N ALA A 79 -17.93 8.45 -18.88
CA ALA A 79 -17.20 8.30 -20.13
C ALA A 79 -17.03 6.83 -20.57
N GLN A 80 -16.97 5.92 -19.61
CA GLN A 80 -16.90 4.47 -19.82
C GLN A 80 -18.30 3.80 -19.88
N LYS A 81 -19.38 4.57 -19.74
CA LYS A 81 -20.76 4.08 -19.66
C LYS A 81 -21.01 3.14 -18.46
N ALA A 82 -20.25 3.30 -17.41
CA ALA A 82 -20.44 2.61 -16.13
C ALA A 82 -21.24 3.50 -15.17
N GLY A 83 -22.23 2.91 -14.49
CA GLY A 83 -23.05 3.62 -13.50
C GLY A 83 -22.50 3.51 -12.06
N ALA A 84 -21.64 2.53 -11.81
CA ALA A 84 -21.00 2.32 -10.52
C ALA A 84 -19.61 1.72 -10.66
N MET A 85 -18.83 1.77 -9.58
CA MET A 85 -17.50 1.15 -9.51
C MET A 85 -17.23 0.61 -8.10
N LEU A 86 -16.74 -0.63 -8.04
CA LEU A 86 -16.25 -1.20 -6.80
C LEU A 86 -14.74 -0.92 -6.67
N VAL A 87 -14.37 -0.16 -5.64
CA VAL A 87 -12.97 0.13 -5.26
C VAL A 87 -12.57 -0.78 -4.12
N THR A 88 -11.59 -1.65 -4.37
CA THR A 88 -11.11 -2.65 -3.41
C THR A 88 -9.68 -2.42 -2.96
N ARG A 89 -8.89 -1.67 -3.72
CA ARG A 89 -7.51 -1.33 -3.36
C ARG A 89 -7.50 -0.35 -2.19
N LEU A 90 -6.80 -0.70 -1.12
CA LEU A 90 -6.78 0.10 0.11
C LEU A 90 -6.20 1.50 -0.11
N ASP A 91 -5.17 1.62 -0.94
CA ASP A 91 -4.56 2.90 -1.32
C ASP A 91 -5.50 3.78 -2.16
N SER A 92 -6.33 3.16 -3.00
CA SER A 92 -7.37 3.87 -3.76
C SER A 92 -8.48 4.38 -2.85
N VAL A 93 -8.99 3.55 -1.94
CA VAL A 93 -9.97 3.97 -0.93
C VAL A 93 -9.41 5.12 -0.09
N ALA A 94 -8.17 4.98 0.37
CA ALA A 94 -7.48 5.98 1.18
C ALA A 94 -7.31 7.32 0.46
N TRP A 95 -6.95 7.30 -0.83
CA TRP A 95 -6.81 8.52 -1.64
C TRP A 95 -8.17 9.14 -1.95
N LEU A 96 -9.14 8.33 -2.40
CA LEU A 96 -10.46 8.78 -2.83
C LEU A 96 -11.21 9.49 -1.69
N LEU A 97 -11.15 8.90 -0.50
CA LEU A 97 -11.88 9.39 0.67
C LEU A 97 -11.02 10.23 1.63
N ASN A 98 -9.79 10.57 1.26
CA ASN A 98 -8.83 11.24 2.16
C ASN A 98 -8.69 10.53 3.53
N LEU A 99 -9.03 9.24 3.60
CA LEU A 99 -9.11 8.45 4.82
C LEU A 99 -7.79 7.73 5.09
N ARG A 100 -7.39 7.68 6.34
CA ARG A 100 -6.18 7.00 6.81
C ARG A 100 -6.47 6.20 8.07
N ALA A 101 -5.66 5.16 8.30
CA ALA A 101 -5.59 4.40 9.54
C ALA A 101 -4.24 3.66 9.58
N SER A 102 -4.02 2.80 10.57
CA SER A 102 -2.76 2.04 10.71
C SER A 102 -3.03 0.54 10.77
N ASP A 103 -3.90 0.02 9.88
CA ASP A 103 -4.25 -1.40 9.87
C ASP A 103 -3.19 -2.27 9.22
N ILE A 104 -2.47 -1.71 8.27
CA ILE A 104 -1.43 -2.39 7.52
C ILE A 104 -0.08 -1.85 7.98
N ALA A 105 0.83 -2.75 8.31
CA ALA A 105 2.20 -2.38 8.63
C ALA A 105 2.79 -1.53 7.49
N TYR A 106 3.52 -0.49 7.87
CA TYR A 106 4.18 0.45 6.95
C TYR A 106 3.26 1.28 6.05
N ASN A 107 1.95 1.06 6.06
CA ASN A 107 1.01 1.77 5.19
C ASN A 107 -0.12 2.41 6.00
N PRO A 108 -0.41 3.72 5.82
CA PRO A 108 -1.45 4.41 6.59
C PRO A 108 -2.84 4.13 6.01
N PHE A 109 -3.22 2.87 5.84
CA PHE A 109 -4.48 2.44 5.23
C PHE A 109 -5.44 1.82 6.24
N ALA A 110 -6.74 2.02 5.96
CA ALA A 110 -7.82 1.30 6.61
C ALA A 110 -8.22 0.08 5.78
N LEU A 111 -8.55 -1.04 6.45
CA LEU A 111 -9.25 -2.14 5.79
C LEU A 111 -10.66 -1.67 5.46
N ALA A 112 -10.94 -1.48 4.18
CA ALA A 112 -12.22 -0.96 3.70
C ALA A 112 -12.43 -1.27 2.22
N TYR A 113 -13.71 -1.24 1.80
CA TYR A 113 -14.12 -1.20 0.40
C TYR A 113 -14.93 0.08 0.16
N CYS A 114 -14.97 0.54 -1.06
CA CYS A 114 -15.84 1.65 -1.43
C CYS A 114 -16.60 1.31 -2.71
N LEU A 115 -17.93 1.43 -2.67
CA LEU A 115 -18.77 1.38 -3.86
C LEU A 115 -19.13 2.82 -4.23
N VAL A 116 -18.66 3.27 -5.39
CA VAL A 116 -18.99 4.58 -5.95
C VAL A 116 -20.16 4.40 -6.91
N GLU A 117 -21.25 5.10 -6.66
CA GLU A 117 -22.45 5.12 -7.48
C GLU A 117 -22.68 6.54 -8.00
N GLU A 118 -23.63 6.72 -8.89
CA GLU A 118 -23.92 8.01 -9.54
C GLU A 118 -24.10 9.15 -8.54
N ASN A 119 -24.88 8.95 -7.49
CA ASN A 119 -25.26 9.99 -6.54
C ASN A 119 -24.69 9.77 -5.12
N THR A 120 -24.29 8.55 -4.78
CA THR A 120 -23.79 8.17 -3.46
C THR A 120 -22.41 7.51 -3.55
N ALA A 121 -21.73 7.39 -2.43
CA ALA A 121 -20.62 6.47 -2.26
C ALA A 121 -20.80 5.74 -0.93
N ARG A 122 -20.69 4.42 -0.94
CA ARG A 122 -20.79 3.60 0.27
C ARG A 122 -19.42 3.12 0.70
N LEU A 123 -19.02 3.49 1.90
CA LEU A 123 -17.77 3.04 2.52
C LEU A 123 -18.07 1.88 3.47
N PHE A 124 -17.57 0.69 3.13
CA PHE A 124 -17.66 -0.50 3.97
C PHE A 124 -16.42 -0.57 4.86
N ILE A 125 -16.60 -0.29 6.13
CA ILE A 125 -15.53 -0.21 7.14
C ILE A 125 -16.10 -0.62 8.50
N ASN A 126 -15.25 -1.08 9.41
CA ASN A 126 -15.68 -1.26 10.80
C ASN A 126 -16.01 0.12 11.40
N ALA A 127 -17.30 0.43 11.55
CA ALA A 127 -17.79 1.75 11.97
C ALA A 127 -17.32 2.14 13.37
N ALA A 128 -17.08 1.18 14.27
CA ALA A 128 -16.62 1.45 15.64
C ALA A 128 -15.24 2.12 15.71
N ARG A 129 -14.47 2.06 14.64
CA ARG A 129 -13.13 2.68 14.53
C ARG A 129 -13.13 4.07 13.90
N VAL A 130 -14.26 4.50 13.36
CA VAL A 130 -14.40 5.81 12.70
C VAL A 130 -14.92 6.82 13.70
N PRO A 131 -14.12 7.81 14.14
CA PRO A 131 -14.54 8.84 15.07
C PRO A 131 -15.76 9.63 14.56
N GLU A 132 -16.58 10.16 15.43
CA GLU A 132 -17.83 10.86 15.08
C GLU A 132 -17.61 12.06 14.14
N ASP A 133 -16.54 12.81 14.34
CA ASP A 133 -16.16 13.93 13.48
C ASP A 133 -15.79 13.46 12.06
N VAL A 134 -15.09 12.34 11.93
CA VAL A 134 -14.77 11.71 10.63
C VAL A 134 -16.03 11.18 9.97
N GLN A 135 -16.94 10.53 10.72
CA GLN A 135 -18.25 10.10 10.20
C GLN A 135 -19.06 11.27 9.65
N ALA A 136 -19.16 12.35 10.44
CA ALA A 136 -19.86 13.56 10.03
C ALA A 136 -19.23 14.21 8.79
N ALA A 137 -17.90 14.26 8.72
CA ALA A 137 -17.18 14.82 7.58
C ALA A 137 -17.40 14.00 6.29
N LEU A 138 -17.37 12.67 6.36
CA LEU A 138 -17.66 11.77 5.24
C LEU A 138 -19.11 11.93 4.76
N LYS A 139 -20.08 11.92 5.69
CA LYS A 139 -21.51 12.11 5.39
C LYS A 139 -21.77 13.45 4.70
N ALA A 140 -21.15 14.53 5.17
CA ALA A 140 -21.28 15.87 4.57
C ALA A 140 -20.74 15.92 3.11
N GLN A 141 -19.91 14.98 2.72
CA GLN A 141 -19.33 14.86 1.39
C GLN A 141 -20.02 13.80 0.50
N GLY A 142 -21.12 13.22 0.96
CA GLY A 142 -21.93 12.26 0.19
C GLY A 142 -21.42 10.83 0.30
N VAL A 143 -20.74 10.49 1.39
CA VAL A 143 -20.28 9.13 1.70
C VAL A 143 -21.11 8.56 2.84
N GLU A 144 -21.72 7.40 2.61
CA GLU A 144 -22.46 6.62 3.57
C GLU A 144 -21.59 5.55 4.19
N LEU A 145 -21.59 5.41 5.52
CA LEU A 145 -20.86 4.37 6.21
C LEU A 145 -21.70 3.11 6.33
N CYS A 146 -21.13 1.98 5.95
CA CYS A 146 -21.69 0.64 6.08
C CYS A 146 -20.71 -0.26 6.84
N GLY A 147 -21.20 -1.31 7.48
CA GLY A 147 -20.33 -2.30 8.14
C GLY A 147 -19.45 -3.04 7.13
N TYR A 148 -18.18 -3.27 7.49
CA TYR A 148 -17.22 -3.97 6.63
C TYR A 148 -17.77 -5.32 6.13
N GLU A 149 -18.36 -6.10 7.03
CA GLU A 149 -18.92 -7.42 6.73
C GLU A 149 -20.15 -7.38 5.82
N GLN A 150 -20.77 -6.20 5.66
CA GLN A 150 -21.94 -6.02 4.82
C GLN A 150 -21.59 -5.86 3.33
N ALA A 151 -20.31 -5.73 2.97
CA ALA A 151 -19.91 -5.45 1.60
C ALA A 151 -20.48 -6.48 0.59
N ARG A 152 -20.30 -7.79 0.84
CA ARG A 152 -20.84 -8.84 -0.05
C ARG A 152 -22.35 -8.78 -0.19
N SER A 153 -23.07 -8.71 0.92
CA SER A 153 -24.54 -8.66 0.89
C SER A 153 -25.07 -7.40 0.24
N ALA A 154 -24.40 -6.27 0.43
CA ALA A 154 -24.78 -5.01 -0.22
C ALA A 154 -24.56 -5.03 -1.73
N LEU A 155 -23.51 -5.68 -2.22
CA LEU A 155 -23.26 -5.88 -3.65
C LEU A 155 -24.30 -6.81 -4.28
N ALA A 156 -24.61 -7.93 -3.61
CA ALA A 156 -25.65 -8.85 -4.06
C ALA A 156 -27.06 -8.23 -4.07
N ALA A 157 -27.30 -7.23 -3.23
CA ALA A 157 -28.59 -6.54 -3.08
C ALA A 157 -28.63 -5.13 -3.72
N MET A 158 -27.71 -4.80 -4.63
CA MET A 158 -27.78 -3.51 -5.36
C MET A 158 -29.10 -3.40 -6.12
N GLU A 159 -29.75 -2.25 -5.98
CA GLU A 159 -31.03 -1.99 -6.63
C GLU A 159 -30.85 -1.37 -8.03
N GLY A 160 -31.77 -1.70 -8.94
CA GLY A 160 -31.87 -1.15 -10.28
C GLY A 160 -30.80 -1.68 -11.24
N PRO A 161 -31.00 -1.47 -12.57
CA PRO A 161 -30.02 -1.88 -13.56
C PRO A 161 -28.78 -0.98 -13.45
N ALA A 162 -27.62 -1.59 -13.13
CA ALA A 162 -26.35 -0.89 -13.00
C ALA A 162 -25.24 -1.60 -13.76
N THR A 163 -24.47 -0.86 -14.55
CA THR A 163 -23.19 -1.35 -15.07
C THR A 163 -22.11 -1.02 -14.04
N VAL A 164 -21.52 -2.06 -13.43
CA VAL A 164 -20.50 -1.94 -12.39
C VAL A 164 -19.13 -2.21 -12.98
N LEU A 165 -18.28 -1.18 -12.98
CA LEU A 165 -16.86 -1.30 -13.32
C LEU A 165 -16.12 -1.97 -12.16
N TYR A 166 -15.28 -2.97 -12.47
CA TYR A 166 -14.36 -3.56 -11.53
C TYR A 166 -13.00 -3.85 -12.17
N GLU A 167 -11.96 -3.81 -11.38
CA GLU A 167 -10.60 -4.14 -11.82
C GLU A 167 -10.29 -5.58 -11.38
N PRO A 168 -10.07 -6.53 -12.32
CA PRO A 168 -9.96 -7.95 -11.99
C PRO A 168 -8.79 -8.31 -11.07
N ALA A 169 -7.67 -7.59 -11.17
CA ALA A 169 -6.48 -7.88 -10.36
C ALA A 169 -6.64 -7.45 -8.89
N GLY A 170 -7.39 -6.36 -8.65
CA GLY A 170 -7.64 -5.84 -7.30
C GLY A 170 -8.92 -6.37 -6.66
N THR A 171 -9.89 -6.83 -7.45
CA THR A 171 -11.16 -7.32 -6.93
C THR A 171 -11.06 -8.81 -6.55
N SER A 172 -11.44 -9.15 -5.32
CA SER A 172 -11.48 -10.54 -4.88
C SER A 172 -12.63 -11.31 -5.55
N TRP A 173 -12.44 -12.60 -5.71
CA TRP A 173 -13.45 -13.49 -6.33
C TRP A 173 -14.79 -13.46 -5.57
N ALA A 174 -14.76 -13.45 -4.24
CA ALA A 174 -15.98 -13.40 -3.45
C ALA A 174 -16.79 -12.11 -3.69
N MET A 175 -16.13 -10.97 -3.89
CA MET A 175 -16.81 -9.70 -4.22
C MET A 175 -17.35 -9.71 -5.65
N LEU A 176 -16.59 -10.26 -6.60
CA LEU A 176 -17.06 -10.43 -7.98
C LEU A 176 -18.30 -11.32 -8.03
N ARG A 177 -18.28 -12.47 -7.33
CA ARG A 177 -19.43 -13.38 -7.25
C ARG A 177 -20.68 -12.70 -6.70
N ALA A 178 -20.54 -11.88 -5.66
CA ALA A 178 -21.68 -11.15 -5.11
C ALA A 178 -22.32 -10.21 -6.14
N LEU A 179 -21.55 -9.65 -7.04
CA LEU A 179 -22.05 -8.86 -8.17
C LEU A 179 -22.63 -9.77 -9.27
N GLU A 180 -22.01 -10.92 -9.59
CA GLU A 180 -22.50 -11.88 -10.60
C GLU A 180 -23.86 -12.49 -10.20
N GLU A 181 -24.09 -12.69 -8.91
CA GLU A 181 -25.33 -13.24 -8.37
C GLU A 181 -26.51 -12.23 -8.42
N ASN A 182 -26.23 -10.94 -8.66
CA ASN A 182 -27.25 -9.90 -8.75
C ASN A 182 -27.74 -9.72 -10.21
N PRO A 183 -28.99 -10.11 -10.55
CA PRO A 183 -29.50 -10.03 -11.91
C PRO A 183 -29.68 -8.60 -12.44
N ALA A 184 -29.66 -7.58 -11.56
CA ALA A 184 -29.76 -6.17 -11.94
C ALA A 184 -28.39 -5.57 -12.31
N VAL A 185 -27.28 -6.31 -12.10
CA VAL A 185 -25.93 -5.84 -12.35
C VAL A 185 -25.39 -6.37 -13.67
N THR A 186 -24.85 -5.47 -14.49
CA THR A 186 -24.02 -5.81 -15.63
C THR A 186 -22.56 -5.53 -15.27
N LEU A 187 -21.71 -6.54 -15.36
CA LEU A 187 -20.29 -6.41 -15.03
C LEU A 187 -19.50 -5.84 -16.20
N GLN A 188 -18.62 -4.91 -15.90
CA GLN A 188 -17.67 -4.36 -16.85
C GLN A 188 -16.24 -4.47 -16.28
N GLU A 189 -15.38 -5.24 -16.97
CA GLU A 189 -13.95 -5.26 -16.64
C GLU A 189 -13.27 -4.00 -17.15
N GLY A 190 -12.37 -3.41 -16.36
CA GLY A 190 -11.60 -2.25 -16.80
C GLY A 190 -10.61 -1.78 -15.75
N GLU A 191 -9.80 -0.80 -16.13
CA GLU A 191 -8.89 -0.15 -15.22
C GLU A 191 -9.65 0.74 -14.22
N GLU A 192 -9.21 0.73 -12.98
CA GLU A 192 -9.76 1.55 -11.91
C GLU A 192 -9.36 3.03 -12.12
N PRO A 193 -10.31 3.94 -12.42
CA PRO A 193 -10.01 5.37 -12.68
C PRO A 193 -9.28 6.06 -11.52
N VAL A 194 -9.47 5.59 -10.28
CA VAL A 194 -8.81 6.16 -9.10
C VAL A 194 -7.30 6.04 -9.19
N GLN A 195 -6.78 4.92 -9.74
CA GLN A 195 -5.33 4.73 -9.90
C GLN A 195 -4.71 5.79 -10.82
N ALA A 196 -5.36 6.07 -11.94
CA ALA A 196 -4.89 7.10 -12.88
C ALA A 196 -4.96 8.50 -12.27
N LEU A 197 -6.08 8.84 -11.60
CA LEU A 197 -6.26 10.13 -10.94
C LEU A 197 -5.26 10.34 -9.79
N LYS A 198 -5.01 9.31 -8.97
CA LYS A 198 -4.01 9.33 -7.90
C LYS A 198 -2.58 9.42 -8.44
N GLY A 199 -2.32 8.80 -9.58
CA GLY A 199 -1.02 8.78 -10.25
C GLY A 199 -0.56 10.18 -10.65
N VAL A 200 -1.49 11.04 -11.09
CA VAL A 200 -1.20 12.44 -11.46
C VAL A 200 -1.45 13.34 -10.25
N LYS A 201 -0.39 13.71 -9.56
CA LYS A 201 -0.47 14.48 -8.32
C LYS A 201 -0.83 15.94 -8.59
N ASN A 202 -1.73 16.49 -7.77
CA ASN A 202 -2.04 17.92 -7.77
C ASN A 202 -0.90 18.75 -7.13
N GLU A 203 -0.97 20.09 -7.25
CA GLU A 203 0.07 20.98 -6.74
C GLU A 203 0.29 20.87 -5.23
N THR A 204 -0.78 20.67 -4.46
CA THR A 204 -0.69 20.47 -3.00
C THR A 204 0.03 19.17 -2.67
N GLU A 205 -0.33 18.07 -3.32
CA GLU A 205 0.32 16.76 -3.15
C GLU A 205 1.82 16.84 -3.51
N ILE A 206 2.17 17.57 -4.60
CA ILE A 206 3.56 17.79 -4.99
C ILE A 206 4.32 18.60 -3.93
N ALA A 207 3.73 19.69 -3.44
CA ALA A 207 4.36 20.54 -2.44
C ALA A 207 4.59 19.78 -1.12
N ARG A 208 3.60 19.00 -0.68
CA ARG A 208 3.69 18.18 0.53
C ARG A 208 4.69 17.05 0.36
N MET A 209 4.73 16.36 -0.77
CA MET A 209 5.74 15.34 -1.07
C MET A 209 7.16 15.89 -0.99
N LYS A 210 7.39 17.11 -1.52
CA LYS A 210 8.67 17.81 -1.37
C LYS A 210 8.99 18.08 0.11
N GLN A 211 7.99 18.42 0.92
CA GLN A 211 8.17 18.62 2.36
C GLN A 211 8.52 17.33 3.09
N ALA A 212 7.85 16.22 2.78
CA ALA A 212 8.19 14.92 3.32
C ALA A 212 9.66 14.56 3.04
N HIS A 213 10.12 14.77 1.79
CA HIS A 213 11.51 14.49 1.41
C HIS A 213 12.52 15.42 2.07
N ARG A 214 12.16 16.68 2.41
CA ARG A 214 13.04 17.56 3.20
C ARG A 214 13.20 17.06 4.63
N LYS A 215 12.11 16.64 5.27
CA LYS A 215 12.14 16.06 6.62
C LYS A 215 12.97 14.79 6.65
N ASP A 216 12.72 13.89 5.70
CA ASP A 216 13.42 12.63 5.59
C ASP A 216 14.91 12.80 5.22
N GLY A 217 15.20 13.70 4.28
CA GLY A 217 16.56 14.06 3.93
C GLY A 217 17.37 14.60 5.12
N ALA A 218 16.75 15.36 6.01
CA ALA A 218 17.40 15.79 7.25
C ALA A 218 17.72 14.62 8.18
N ALA A 219 16.86 13.61 8.27
CA ALA A 219 17.12 12.39 9.02
C ALA A 219 18.29 11.60 8.41
N MET A 220 18.31 11.46 7.07
CA MET A 220 19.39 10.78 6.35
C MET A 220 20.76 11.46 6.54
N VAL A 221 20.80 12.79 6.46
CA VAL A 221 22.06 13.55 6.68
C VAL A 221 22.55 13.40 8.13
N ARG A 222 21.64 13.47 9.11
CA ARG A 222 22.01 13.26 10.52
C ARG A 222 22.50 11.84 10.75
N PHE A 223 21.91 10.85 10.10
CA PHE A 223 22.37 9.46 10.15
C PHE A 223 23.80 9.34 9.61
N GLU A 224 24.08 9.92 8.44
CA GLU A 224 25.43 9.89 7.85
C GLU A 224 26.48 10.56 8.75
N ILE A 225 26.15 11.71 9.34
CA ILE A 225 27.04 12.39 10.28
C ILE A 225 27.39 11.48 11.47
N GLU A 226 26.40 10.83 12.07
CA GLU A 226 26.61 9.93 13.20
C GLU A 226 27.36 8.65 12.79
N LEU A 227 27.06 8.07 11.62
CA LEU A 227 27.80 6.94 11.07
C LEU A 227 29.30 7.27 10.96
N ARG A 228 29.63 8.41 10.34
CA ARG A 228 31.03 8.86 10.19
C ARG A 228 31.70 9.15 11.52
N ARG A 229 30.99 9.76 12.47
CA ARG A 229 31.48 10.03 13.82
C ARG A 229 31.86 8.73 14.54
N ARG A 230 31.01 7.74 14.54
CA ARG A 230 31.22 6.44 15.20
C ARG A 230 32.39 5.69 14.60
N LEU A 231 32.46 5.60 13.28
CA LEU A 231 33.58 4.98 12.58
C LEU A 231 34.91 5.65 12.93
N ALA A 232 34.96 6.98 12.98
CA ALA A 232 36.16 7.71 13.36
C ALA A 232 36.57 7.51 14.83
N ALA A 233 35.60 7.28 15.71
CA ALA A 233 35.81 6.99 17.12
C ALA A 233 36.14 5.49 17.40
N GLY A 234 36.05 4.62 16.39
CA GLY A 234 36.19 3.17 16.57
C GLY A 234 35.05 2.54 17.38
N GLU A 235 33.89 3.20 17.41
CA GLU A 235 32.71 2.68 18.11
C GLU A 235 32.06 1.56 17.28
N SER A 236 31.76 0.43 17.91
CA SER A 236 31.05 -0.68 17.28
C SER A 236 29.60 -0.29 17.00
N TRP A 237 29.11 -0.66 15.84
CA TRP A 237 27.73 -0.49 15.44
C TRP A 237 27.28 -1.69 14.59
N THR A 238 26.08 -2.19 14.83
CA THR A 238 25.49 -3.28 14.05
C THR A 238 24.49 -2.74 13.03
N GLU A 239 24.17 -3.54 12.03
CA GLU A 239 23.14 -3.21 11.04
C GLU A 239 21.78 -2.89 11.69
N MET A 240 21.39 -3.66 12.74
CA MET A 240 20.15 -3.41 13.48
C MET A 240 20.19 -2.08 14.22
N GLU A 241 21.28 -1.79 14.96
CA GLU A 241 21.42 -0.53 15.68
C GLU A 241 21.44 0.68 14.74
N ALA A 242 22.03 0.53 13.55
CA ALA A 242 22.02 1.55 12.51
C ALA A 242 20.59 1.79 11.97
N SER A 243 19.85 0.72 11.71
CA SER A 243 18.44 0.77 11.31
C SER A 243 17.58 1.46 12.36
N ASP A 244 17.68 1.04 13.62
CA ASP A 244 16.91 1.60 14.74
C ASP A 244 17.22 3.09 14.97
N TYR A 245 18.49 3.46 14.87
CA TYR A 245 18.90 4.86 15.00
C TYR A 245 18.31 5.74 13.91
N LEU A 246 18.35 5.28 12.64
CA LEU A 246 17.75 6.01 11.52
C LEU A 246 16.23 6.15 11.70
N LEU A 247 15.55 5.08 12.13
CA LEU A 247 14.12 5.11 12.43
C LEU A 247 13.82 6.12 13.56
N GLY A 248 14.68 6.19 14.59
CA GLY A 248 14.60 7.18 15.66
C GLY A 248 14.68 8.63 15.14
N LEU A 249 15.60 8.89 14.21
CA LEU A 249 15.74 10.21 13.56
C LEU A 249 14.50 10.60 12.73
N ARG A 250 13.87 9.63 12.04
CA ARG A 250 12.62 9.83 11.32
C ARG A 250 11.44 10.10 12.24
N ARG A 251 11.31 9.33 13.33
CA ARG A 251 10.27 9.52 14.35
C ARG A 251 10.34 10.88 15.04
N ALA A 252 11.52 11.48 15.11
CA ALA A 252 11.70 12.83 15.64
C ALA A 252 11.28 13.94 14.68
N GLN A 253 10.96 13.63 13.41
CA GLN A 253 10.42 14.60 12.47
C GLN A 253 8.92 14.81 12.69
N GLU A 254 8.47 16.04 12.45
CA GLU A 254 7.05 16.39 12.55
C GLU A 254 6.19 15.56 11.58
N GLU A 255 5.03 15.14 12.06
CA GLU A 255 4.02 14.39 11.29
C GLU A 255 4.51 13.04 10.74
N ASN A 256 5.58 12.47 11.31
CA ASN A 256 6.00 11.12 10.98
C ASN A 256 5.00 10.10 11.53
N LEU A 257 4.62 9.13 10.70
CA LEU A 257 3.67 8.05 11.01
C LEU A 257 4.38 6.69 11.19
N GLY A 258 5.70 6.65 11.06
CA GLY A 258 6.51 5.44 11.12
C GLY A 258 7.34 5.20 9.86
N ALA A 259 7.91 4.01 9.73
CA ALA A 259 8.60 3.58 8.52
C ALA A 259 7.62 3.33 7.37
N SER A 260 8.06 3.51 6.12
CA SER A 260 7.28 3.17 4.92
C SER A 260 7.48 1.72 4.46
N PHE A 261 8.55 1.09 4.92
CA PHE A 261 8.86 -0.33 4.78
C PHE A 261 9.92 -0.70 5.82
N GLU A 262 10.21 -1.98 5.96
CA GLU A 262 11.26 -2.46 6.84
C GLU A 262 12.62 -1.98 6.34
N THR A 263 13.36 -1.29 7.20
CA THR A 263 14.67 -0.71 6.83
C THR A 263 15.67 -1.80 6.51
N ILE A 264 16.28 -1.72 5.35
CA ILE A 264 17.42 -2.53 4.94
C ILE A 264 18.69 -1.73 5.30
N ALA A 265 19.44 -2.18 6.27
CA ALA A 265 20.79 -1.71 6.55
C ALA A 265 21.74 -2.90 6.36
N ALA A 266 22.43 -2.96 5.24
CA ALA A 266 23.16 -4.13 4.80
C ALA A 266 24.64 -3.81 4.59
N TYR A 267 25.51 -4.44 5.41
CA TYR A 267 26.94 -4.28 5.34
C TYR A 267 27.60 -5.38 4.48
N GLY A 268 28.49 -4.98 3.60
CA GLY A 268 29.29 -5.89 2.80
C GLY A 268 28.44 -6.91 2.03
N PRO A 269 28.69 -8.23 2.17
CA PRO A 269 27.99 -9.28 1.42
C PRO A 269 26.48 -9.32 1.64
N ASN A 270 25.97 -8.83 2.77
CA ASN A 270 24.53 -8.79 3.06
C ASN A 270 23.77 -7.89 2.07
N ALA A 271 24.44 -6.87 1.51
CA ALA A 271 23.87 -5.98 0.50
C ALA A 271 23.58 -6.67 -0.86
N ALA A 272 24.05 -7.88 -1.08
CA ALA A 272 23.69 -8.68 -2.26
C ALA A 272 22.26 -9.23 -2.20
N MET A 273 21.61 -9.22 -1.03
CA MET A 273 20.23 -9.65 -0.85
C MET A 273 19.30 -8.44 -0.93
N MET A 274 18.45 -8.39 -1.96
CA MET A 274 17.56 -7.24 -2.24
C MET A 274 16.55 -6.92 -1.13
N HIS A 275 16.10 -7.93 -0.37
CA HIS A 275 15.19 -7.78 0.76
C HIS A 275 15.84 -8.28 2.05
N TYR A 276 17.09 -7.84 2.28
CA TYR A 276 17.81 -8.19 3.48
C TYR A 276 17.13 -7.61 4.72
N ALA A 277 16.91 -8.44 5.72
CA ALA A 277 16.42 -8.02 7.02
C ALA A 277 17.37 -8.57 8.09
N PRO A 278 18.16 -7.73 8.79
CA PRO A 278 18.98 -8.19 9.90
C PRO A 278 18.11 -8.69 11.04
N THR A 279 18.56 -9.76 11.69
CA THR A 279 17.91 -10.31 12.87
C THR A 279 18.90 -10.35 14.04
N PRO A 280 18.44 -10.48 15.30
CA PRO A 280 19.37 -10.61 16.44
C PRO A 280 20.36 -11.77 16.32
N GLN A 281 20.01 -12.82 15.55
CA GLN A 281 20.83 -14.01 15.32
C GLN A 281 21.71 -13.89 14.08
N ALA A 282 21.36 -12.99 13.14
CA ALA A 282 22.05 -12.80 11.87
C ALA A 282 22.13 -11.30 11.56
N CYS A 283 23.12 -10.66 12.14
CA CYS A 283 23.34 -9.21 12.04
C CYS A 283 24.86 -8.96 12.02
N ALA A 284 25.34 -8.24 11.02
CA ALA A 284 26.76 -7.92 10.92
C ALA A 284 27.14 -6.71 11.79
N ALA A 285 28.36 -6.72 12.30
CA ALA A 285 29.01 -5.52 12.80
C ALA A 285 29.51 -4.69 11.61
N ILE A 286 29.30 -3.39 11.65
CA ILE A 286 29.74 -2.46 10.62
C ILE A 286 31.19 -2.08 10.88
N GLU A 287 32.08 -2.47 9.98
CA GLU A 287 33.52 -2.18 10.08
C GLU A 287 33.89 -0.92 9.28
N PRO A 288 35.02 -0.23 9.59
CA PRO A 288 35.46 0.98 8.87
C PRO A 288 36.10 0.64 7.51
N HIS A 289 35.45 -0.15 6.69
CA HIS A 289 35.89 -0.69 5.42
C HIS A 289 34.69 -1.10 4.56
N GLY A 290 34.81 -0.98 3.23
CA GLY A 290 33.79 -1.40 2.28
C GLY A 290 32.57 -0.50 2.25
N PHE A 291 31.39 -1.07 2.06
CA PHE A 291 30.14 -0.35 1.89
C PHE A 291 29.06 -0.75 2.89
N LEU A 292 28.26 0.23 3.30
CA LEU A 292 26.96 0.03 3.92
C LEU A 292 25.88 0.51 2.95
N LEU A 293 25.00 -0.38 2.51
CA LEU A 293 23.80 -0.04 1.79
C LEU A 293 22.67 0.19 2.80
N VAL A 294 22.02 1.35 2.73
CA VAL A 294 20.85 1.66 3.54
C VAL A 294 19.70 2.00 2.61
N ASP A 295 18.67 1.14 2.61
CA ASP A 295 17.41 1.34 1.91
C ASP A 295 16.30 1.47 2.93
N SER A 296 15.62 2.62 2.93
CA SER A 296 14.75 2.99 4.03
C SER A 296 13.82 4.12 3.66
N GLY A 297 12.72 4.26 4.37
CA GLY A 297 11.80 5.36 4.14
C GLY A 297 10.88 5.64 5.32
N GLY A 298 10.12 6.70 5.22
CA GLY A 298 9.16 7.12 6.23
C GLY A 298 7.79 7.43 5.66
N GLN A 299 6.77 7.12 6.43
CA GLN A 299 5.43 7.63 6.23
C GLN A 299 5.28 8.94 6.98
N TYR A 300 4.81 9.96 6.29
CA TYR A 300 4.47 11.26 6.85
C TYR A 300 3.04 11.63 6.45
N ARG A 301 2.41 12.52 7.19
CA ARG A 301 1.12 13.09 6.73
C ARG A 301 1.27 13.83 5.40
N ASP A 302 2.49 14.27 5.07
CA ASP A 302 2.85 14.95 3.84
C ASP A 302 3.03 14.01 2.64
N GLY A 303 3.40 12.76 2.88
CA GLY A 303 3.69 11.78 1.83
C GLY A 303 4.57 10.64 2.30
N THR A 304 4.95 9.80 1.36
CA THR A 304 5.80 8.62 1.58
C THR A 304 7.18 8.88 0.99
N THR A 305 8.23 8.51 1.72
CA THR A 305 9.60 8.52 1.21
C THR A 305 10.14 7.10 1.08
N ASP A 306 11.07 6.95 0.14
CA ASP A 306 11.81 5.75 -0.16
C ASP A 306 13.18 6.21 -0.67
N ILE A 307 14.25 5.97 0.12
CA ILE A 307 15.57 6.52 -0.13
C ILE A 307 16.62 5.45 0.11
N THR A 308 17.34 5.10 -0.95
CA THR A 308 18.52 4.24 -0.86
C THR A 308 19.80 5.06 -0.91
N ARG A 309 20.77 4.73 -0.05
CA ARG A 309 22.14 5.26 -0.08
C ARG A 309 23.14 4.13 0.16
N THR A 310 24.26 4.20 -0.56
CA THR A 310 25.41 3.32 -0.35
C THR A 310 26.57 4.17 0.17
N TYR A 311 26.94 3.95 1.41
CA TYR A 311 27.99 4.71 2.13
C TYR A 311 29.33 3.97 2.07
N ALA A 312 30.37 4.68 1.64
CA ALA A 312 31.74 4.20 1.82
C ALA A 312 32.16 4.41 3.27
N LEU A 313 32.62 3.36 3.93
CA LEU A 313 32.92 3.33 5.37
C LEU A 313 34.40 3.55 5.71
N GLY A 314 35.24 3.70 4.71
CA GLY A 314 36.68 3.92 4.87
C GLY A 314 37.39 3.96 3.52
N ALA A 315 38.67 3.57 3.52
CA ALA A 315 39.40 3.45 2.27
C ALA A 315 38.85 2.30 1.44
N LEU A 316 38.54 2.58 0.18
CA LEU A 316 38.07 1.59 -0.78
C LEU A 316 39.23 1.06 -1.65
N THR A 317 39.13 -0.19 -2.04
CA THR A 317 39.99 -0.78 -3.07
C THR A 317 39.71 -0.18 -4.44
N GLU A 318 40.61 -0.39 -5.40
CA GLU A 318 40.40 0.06 -6.80
C GLU A 318 39.17 -0.64 -7.41
N GLU A 319 39.03 -1.94 -7.20
CA GLU A 319 37.90 -2.74 -7.67
C GLU A 319 36.56 -2.21 -7.12
N GLU A 320 36.45 -1.93 -5.82
CA GLU A 320 35.24 -1.35 -5.21
C GLU A 320 34.88 0.01 -5.84
N ARG A 321 35.90 0.84 -6.17
CA ARG A 321 35.66 2.15 -6.82
C ARG A 321 35.20 1.99 -8.26
N GLU A 322 35.78 1.04 -8.99
CA GLU A 322 35.41 0.75 -10.37
C GLU A 322 33.98 0.24 -10.43
N ASP A 323 33.63 -0.75 -9.59
CA ASP A 323 32.30 -1.34 -9.53
C ASP A 323 31.23 -0.32 -9.13
N TYR A 324 31.48 0.48 -8.10
CA TYR A 324 30.59 1.55 -7.69
C TYR A 324 30.35 2.55 -8.84
N THR A 325 31.42 2.94 -9.52
CA THR A 325 31.36 3.89 -10.64
C THR A 325 30.58 3.29 -11.82
N LEU A 326 30.78 2.00 -12.12
CA LEU A 326 30.06 1.30 -13.18
C LEU A 326 28.57 1.23 -12.89
N VAL A 327 28.18 0.84 -11.67
CA VAL A 327 26.78 0.81 -11.23
C VAL A 327 26.15 2.20 -11.30
N LEU A 328 26.86 3.25 -10.87
CA LEU A 328 26.38 4.62 -10.96
C LEU A 328 26.16 5.06 -12.42
N LYS A 329 27.07 4.70 -13.34
CA LYS A 329 26.89 4.96 -14.77
C LYS A 329 25.64 4.25 -15.32
N CYS A 330 25.42 2.98 -14.94
CA CYS A 330 24.23 2.23 -15.33
C CYS A 330 22.95 2.87 -14.80
N HIS A 331 22.95 3.29 -13.53
CA HIS A 331 21.83 4.01 -12.92
C HIS A 331 21.49 5.30 -13.65
N ILE A 332 22.51 6.13 -13.94
CA ILE A 332 22.33 7.39 -14.69
C ILE A 332 21.81 7.10 -16.10
N ALA A 333 22.33 6.08 -16.78
CA ALA A 333 21.88 5.73 -18.12
C ALA A 333 20.41 5.28 -18.12
N ALA A 334 20.00 4.43 -17.16
CA ALA A 334 18.61 4.00 -17.01
C ALA A 334 17.67 5.17 -16.68
N ALA A 335 18.11 6.12 -15.84
CA ALA A 335 17.30 7.30 -15.49
C ALA A 335 17.14 8.31 -16.65
N ARG A 336 17.97 8.20 -17.70
CA ARG A 336 17.93 9.08 -18.89
C ARG A 336 17.19 8.46 -20.07
N ALA A 337 16.92 7.17 -20.03
CA ALA A 337 16.18 6.42 -21.07
C ALA A 337 14.67 6.64 -20.93
#